data_cb0a42e038d22eefd5311125ded7950e
#
_entry.id   cb0a42e038d22eefd5311125ded7950e
#
_cell.length_a   1.000
_cell.length_b   1.000
_cell.length_c   1.000
_cell.angle_alpha   90.00
_cell.angle_beta   90.00
_cell.angle_gamma   90.00
#
_symmetry.space_group_name_H-M   'P 1'
#
loop_
_entity.id
_entity.type
_entity.pdbx_description
1 polymer ?
#
loop_
_entity_poly.entity_id
_entity_poly.type
_entity_poly.pdbx_seq_one_letter_code
_entity_poly.pdbx_strand_id
1 'polypeptide(L)'
;MHPAIVAQASATLAAMYTGRHWLGLGSGEALNEHIVGGYWPETPERIARMFEAIEIVRKLFSGKDVKHEGKFYKLETTRLWTLPEQTPPIYIATAGPITAKKTGMLADGLITVGAPEQKIEMIFEKCREGCREAGSDPARFRFILQLHLSWAETDEEALRNAMDEWPNGGMKFPKQDIRSPFDFEQMAKLVRPEDFTGRMLISSDPEAHRREIQKFLDMGFDQVYLHNVGRNQAQWIEVFGREV
;
A
#
# COMPACT_ATOMS: atom_id res chain seq x y z
N MET A 1 14.52 -6.60 3.25
CA MET A 1 14.59 -8.06 2.91
C MET A 1 15.09 -8.21 1.48
N HIS A 2 15.89 -9.25 1.18
CA HIS A 2 16.39 -9.47 -0.18
C HIS A 2 15.27 -9.94 -1.13
N PRO A 3 15.18 -9.42 -2.38
CA PRO A 3 14.06 -9.70 -3.29
C PRO A 3 13.92 -11.19 -3.65
N ALA A 4 14.99 -11.98 -3.65
CA ALA A 4 14.90 -13.42 -3.88
C ALA A 4 14.10 -14.15 -2.79
N ILE A 5 14.25 -13.73 -1.52
CA ILE A 5 13.47 -14.29 -0.40
C ILE A 5 12.01 -13.89 -0.51
N VAL A 6 11.74 -12.64 -0.90
CA VAL A 6 10.37 -12.16 -1.16
C VAL A 6 9.72 -12.95 -2.29
N ALA A 7 10.44 -13.18 -3.40
CA ALA A 7 9.95 -13.97 -4.52
C ALA A 7 9.63 -15.42 -4.11
N GLN A 8 10.52 -16.07 -3.34
CA GLN A 8 10.30 -17.44 -2.86
C GLN A 8 9.07 -17.54 -1.96
N ALA A 9 8.95 -16.64 -0.98
CA ALA A 9 7.80 -16.63 -0.07
C ALA A 9 6.48 -16.38 -0.83
N SER A 10 6.48 -15.40 -1.74
CA SER A 10 5.31 -15.07 -2.57
C SER A 10 4.91 -16.21 -3.49
N ALA A 11 5.86 -16.88 -4.14
CA ALA A 11 5.59 -18.04 -4.98
C ALA A 11 4.98 -19.21 -4.19
N THR A 12 5.49 -19.46 -2.99
CA THR A 12 4.96 -20.50 -2.08
C THR A 12 3.52 -20.18 -1.67
N LEU A 13 3.24 -18.94 -1.25
CA LEU A 13 1.88 -18.52 -0.89
C LEU A 13 0.92 -18.60 -2.08
N ALA A 14 1.37 -18.18 -3.27
CA ALA A 14 0.55 -18.27 -4.47
C ALA A 14 0.26 -19.71 -4.90
N ALA A 15 1.20 -20.66 -4.69
CA ALA A 15 0.99 -22.08 -4.92
C ALA A 15 0.00 -22.70 -3.91
N MET A 16 0.02 -22.24 -2.63
CA MET A 16 -0.90 -22.70 -1.60
C MET A 16 -2.32 -22.13 -1.78
N TYR A 17 -2.44 -20.91 -2.33
CA TYR A 17 -3.68 -20.16 -2.43
C TYR A 17 -3.87 -19.61 -3.85
N THR A 18 -4.01 -20.52 -4.83
CA THR A 18 -4.12 -20.18 -6.24
C THR A 18 -5.16 -19.10 -6.51
N GLY A 19 -4.75 -18.03 -7.18
CA GLY A 19 -5.60 -16.88 -7.52
C GLY A 19 -6.00 -15.97 -6.35
N ARG A 20 -5.56 -16.26 -5.12
CA ARG A 20 -5.93 -15.49 -3.91
C ARG A 20 -4.77 -14.70 -3.31
N HIS A 21 -3.59 -14.81 -3.87
CA HIS A 21 -2.38 -14.11 -3.41
C HIS A 21 -1.95 -13.02 -4.39
N TRP A 22 -1.53 -11.90 -3.88
CA TRP A 22 -0.84 -10.83 -4.60
C TRP A 22 0.32 -10.29 -3.76
N LEU A 23 1.32 -9.73 -4.40
CA LEU A 23 2.50 -9.18 -3.74
C LEU A 23 2.43 -7.66 -3.71
N GLY A 24 2.30 -7.07 -2.53
CA GLY A 24 2.41 -5.62 -2.32
C GLY A 24 3.83 -5.20 -1.97
N LEU A 25 4.35 -4.19 -2.64
CA LEU A 25 5.67 -3.63 -2.39
C LEU A 25 5.61 -2.12 -2.22
N GLY A 26 6.40 -1.61 -1.29
CA GLY A 26 6.55 -0.18 -1.01
C GLY A 26 8.02 0.19 -0.76
N SER A 27 8.31 1.49 -0.73
CA SER A 27 9.68 1.99 -0.50
C SER A 27 10.11 1.99 0.97
N GLY A 28 9.24 1.51 1.88
CA GLY A 28 9.51 1.39 3.31
C GLY A 28 9.35 2.69 4.09
N GLU A 29 9.42 2.55 5.41
CA GLU A 29 9.39 3.66 6.40
C GLU A 29 10.50 3.45 7.42
N ALA A 30 11.19 4.53 7.81
CA ALA A 30 12.33 4.47 8.71
C ALA A 30 11.98 3.82 10.06
N LEU A 31 10.81 4.10 10.61
CA LEU A 31 10.36 3.57 11.88
C LEU A 31 10.36 2.03 11.91
N ASN A 32 10.03 1.40 10.78
CA ASN A 32 9.94 -0.05 10.65
C ASN A 32 11.25 -0.69 10.15
N GLU A 33 12.07 0.04 9.39
CA GLU A 33 13.23 -0.51 8.69
C GLU A 33 14.54 -0.32 9.46
N HIS A 34 14.69 0.78 10.23
CA HIS A 34 15.93 1.11 10.92
C HIS A 34 16.31 0.10 12.03
N ILE A 35 15.33 -0.65 12.53
CA ILE A 35 15.50 -1.62 13.64
C ILE A 35 16.50 -2.73 13.35
N VAL A 36 16.76 -3.02 12.08
CA VAL A 36 17.76 -4.02 11.66
C VAL A 36 19.18 -3.44 11.58
N GLY A 37 19.39 -2.19 12.01
CA GLY A 37 20.69 -1.54 12.09
C GLY A 37 21.32 -1.13 10.76
N GLY A 38 20.59 -1.24 9.66
CA GLY A 38 21.07 -0.87 8.34
C GLY A 38 21.02 0.64 8.08
N TYR A 39 21.69 1.06 7.00
CA TYR A 39 21.58 2.42 6.47
C TYR A 39 20.18 2.66 5.92
N TRP A 40 19.55 3.77 6.31
CA TRP A 40 18.28 4.24 5.76
C TRP A 40 18.54 5.21 4.62
N PRO A 41 18.29 4.82 3.36
CA PRO A 41 18.57 5.66 2.20
C PRO A 41 17.58 6.81 2.05
N GLU A 42 17.98 7.82 1.29
CA GLU A 42 17.08 8.87 0.83
C GLU A 42 15.96 8.33 -0.08
N THR A 43 14.83 9.02 -0.13
CA THR A 43 13.65 8.58 -0.88
C THR A 43 13.92 8.16 -2.34
N PRO A 44 14.71 8.90 -3.16
CA PRO A 44 14.99 8.47 -4.52
C PRO A 44 15.72 7.12 -4.60
N GLU A 45 16.63 6.87 -3.68
CA GLU A 45 17.35 5.59 -3.62
C GLU A 45 16.43 4.46 -3.18
N ARG A 46 15.58 4.67 -2.16
CA ARG A 46 14.59 3.65 -1.73
C ARG A 46 13.66 3.24 -2.87
N ILE A 47 13.16 4.23 -3.62
CA ILE A 47 12.32 3.99 -4.80
C ILE A 47 13.08 3.21 -5.87
N ALA A 48 14.34 3.56 -6.15
CA ALA A 48 15.15 2.85 -7.12
C ALA A 48 15.44 1.39 -6.70
N ARG A 49 15.73 1.15 -5.42
CA ARG A 49 15.87 -0.19 -4.84
C ARG A 49 14.59 -1.02 -4.98
N MET A 50 13.43 -0.43 -4.72
CA MET A 50 12.14 -1.11 -4.86
C MET A 50 11.91 -1.56 -6.31
N PHE A 51 12.18 -0.70 -7.30
CA PHE A 51 11.99 -1.07 -8.70
C PHE A 51 12.99 -2.13 -9.18
N GLU A 52 14.25 -2.10 -8.74
CA GLU A 52 15.21 -3.17 -9.03
C GLU A 52 14.77 -4.49 -8.38
N ALA A 53 14.20 -4.44 -7.17
CA ALA A 53 13.65 -5.62 -6.51
C ALA A 53 12.48 -6.24 -7.32
N ILE A 54 11.60 -5.42 -7.90
CA ILE A 54 10.48 -5.88 -8.73
C ILE A 54 10.99 -6.61 -9.98
N GLU A 55 12.01 -6.06 -10.65
CA GLU A 55 12.62 -6.71 -11.80
C GLU A 55 13.17 -8.11 -11.46
N ILE A 56 13.84 -8.23 -10.30
CA ILE A 56 14.36 -9.51 -9.81
C ILE A 56 13.22 -10.49 -9.52
N VAL A 57 12.18 -10.05 -8.82
CA VAL A 57 11.02 -10.88 -8.49
C VAL A 57 10.33 -11.40 -9.75
N ARG A 58 10.11 -10.52 -10.76
CA ARG A 58 9.52 -10.94 -12.04
C ARG A 58 10.39 -11.94 -12.80
N LYS A 59 11.71 -11.73 -12.82
CA LYS A 59 12.64 -12.71 -13.43
C LYS A 59 12.53 -14.06 -12.74
N LEU A 60 12.51 -14.09 -11.42
CA LEU A 60 12.42 -15.35 -10.63
C LEU A 60 11.08 -16.06 -10.84
N PHE A 61 9.97 -15.33 -10.96
CA PHE A 61 8.66 -15.92 -11.26
C PHE A 61 8.59 -16.60 -12.63
N SER A 62 9.56 -16.37 -13.53
CA SER A 62 9.64 -17.11 -14.79
C SER A 62 10.04 -18.58 -14.63
N GLY A 63 10.57 -18.99 -13.47
CA GLY A 63 11.09 -20.34 -13.21
C GLY A 63 12.40 -20.68 -13.93
N LYS A 64 12.95 -19.75 -14.67
CA LYS A 64 14.24 -19.92 -15.37
C LYS A 64 15.41 -19.62 -14.45
N ASP A 65 16.62 -20.04 -14.85
CA ASP A 65 17.84 -19.61 -14.18
C ASP A 65 18.02 -18.10 -14.31
N VAL A 66 18.21 -17.42 -13.20
CA VAL A 66 18.36 -15.97 -13.10
C VAL A 66 19.70 -15.66 -12.42
N LYS A 67 20.50 -14.84 -13.08
CA LYS A 67 21.63 -14.12 -12.51
C LYS A 67 21.33 -12.63 -12.59
N HIS A 68 21.63 -11.86 -11.58
CA HIS A 68 21.45 -10.43 -11.57
C HIS A 68 22.63 -9.73 -10.92
N GLU A 69 23.12 -8.69 -11.56
CA GLU A 69 24.16 -7.82 -11.04
C GLU A 69 23.70 -6.37 -11.28
N GLY A 70 22.98 -5.84 -10.33
CA GLY A 70 22.39 -4.53 -10.37
C GLY A 70 23.11 -3.52 -9.47
N LYS A 71 22.53 -2.35 -9.36
CA LYS A 71 23.07 -1.28 -8.51
C LYS A 71 22.93 -1.60 -7.02
N PHE A 72 21.84 -2.26 -6.62
CA PHE A 72 21.49 -2.46 -5.21
C PHE A 72 21.47 -3.92 -4.81
N TYR A 73 21.27 -4.82 -5.78
CA TYR A 73 21.16 -6.25 -5.51
C TYR A 73 22.04 -7.07 -6.43
N LYS A 74 22.54 -8.15 -5.88
CA LYS A 74 23.28 -9.16 -6.63
C LYS A 74 22.67 -10.52 -6.37
N LEU A 75 22.39 -11.30 -7.43
CA LEU A 75 22.01 -12.71 -7.37
C LEU A 75 23.06 -13.54 -8.09
N GLU A 76 23.58 -14.53 -7.42
CA GLU A 76 24.22 -15.67 -8.06
C GLU A 76 23.16 -16.48 -8.83
N THR A 77 23.58 -17.27 -9.80
CA THR A 77 22.62 -18.05 -10.62
C THR A 77 21.71 -18.90 -9.74
N THR A 78 20.41 -18.63 -9.81
CA THR A 78 19.38 -19.30 -9.02
C THR A 78 18.05 -19.36 -9.78
N ARG A 79 17.13 -20.20 -9.31
CA ARG A 79 15.75 -20.28 -9.79
C ARG A 79 14.80 -20.57 -8.65
N LEU A 80 13.52 -20.30 -8.85
CA LEU A 80 12.47 -20.83 -7.98
C LEU A 80 12.07 -22.24 -8.44
N TRP A 81 12.08 -23.17 -7.50
CA TRP A 81 11.66 -24.56 -7.75
C TRP A 81 10.16 -24.76 -7.50
N THR A 82 9.59 -24.00 -6.56
CA THR A 82 8.14 -23.95 -6.34
C THR A 82 7.58 -22.79 -7.13
N LEU A 83 6.76 -23.07 -8.14
CA LEU A 83 6.08 -22.08 -8.95
C LEU A 83 4.57 -22.27 -8.83
N PRO A 84 3.80 -21.19 -8.68
CA PRO A 84 2.35 -21.25 -8.73
C PRO A 84 1.87 -21.45 -10.18
N GLU A 85 0.70 -22.05 -10.37
CA GLU A 85 0.04 -22.14 -11.67
C GLU A 85 -0.27 -20.76 -12.26
N GLN A 86 -0.60 -19.80 -11.38
CA GLN A 86 -0.82 -18.41 -11.74
C GLN A 86 0.20 -17.55 -11.01
N THR A 87 1.01 -16.83 -11.78
CA THR A 87 1.95 -15.85 -11.22
C THR A 87 1.17 -14.77 -10.45
N PRO A 88 1.49 -14.52 -9.18
CA PRO A 88 0.80 -13.51 -8.40
C PRO A 88 1.05 -12.11 -8.97
N PRO A 89 0.03 -11.25 -9.06
CA PRO A 89 0.23 -9.87 -9.47
C PRO A 89 1.07 -9.11 -8.45
N ILE A 90 1.83 -8.13 -8.92
CA ILE A 90 2.65 -7.24 -8.11
C ILE A 90 2.01 -5.86 -8.08
N TYR A 91 1.66 -5.38 -6.88
CA TYR A 91 1.10 -4.06 -6.65
C TYR A 91 2.09 -3.16 -5.92
N ILE A 92 2.16 -1.90 -6.29
CA ILE A 92 3.09 -0.93 -5.71
C ILE A 92 2.34 0.11 -4.91
N ALA A 93 2.75 0.28 -3.64
CA ALA A 93 2.22 1.31 -2.76
C ALA A 93 2.92 2.64 -3.05
N THR A 94 2.17 3.64 -3.56
CA THR A 94 2.66 5.00 -3.80
C THR A 94 1.55 6.03 -3.86
N ALA A 95 1.89 7.29 -3.56
CA ALA A 95 1.02 8.46 -3.68
C ALA A 95 1.68 9.60 -4.49
N GLY A 96 2.80 9.32 -5.18
CA GLY A 96 3.53 10.31 -5.97
C GLY A 96 3.46 10.05 -7.49
N PRO A 97 3.33 11.09 -8.33
CA PRO A 97 3.08 10.93 -9.77
C PRO A 97 4.26 10.31 -10.53
N ILE A 98 5.50 10.59 -10.15
CA ILE A 98 6.70 10.02 -10.80
C ILE A 98 6.76 8.51 -10.56
N THR A 99 6.56 8.08 -9.32
CA THR A 99 6.51 6.66 -8.96
C THR A 99 5.30 5.97 -9.59
N ALA A 100 4.14 6.64 -9.68
CA ALA A 100 2.94 6.13 -10.31
C ALA A 100 3.16 5.77 -11.79
N LYS A 101 3.82 6.66 -12.56
CA LYS A 101 4.17 6.37 -13.96
C LYS A 101 5.04 5.12 -14.08
N LYS A 102 6.12 5.04 -13.28
CA LYS A 102 7.01 3.88 -13.29
C LYS A 102 6.32 2.59 -12.79
N THR A 103 5.35 2.72 -11.88
CA THR A 103 4.48 1.62 -11.45
C THR A 103 3.69 1.06 -12.62
N GLY A 104 3.07 1.91 -13.45
CA GLY A 104 2.37 1.49 -14.67
C GLY A 104 3.26 0.74 -15.67
N MET A 105 4.56 1.04 -15.72
CA MET A 105 5.51 0.34 -16.58
C MET A 105 5.90 -1.05 -16.10
N LEU A 106 5.94 -1.28 -14.78
CA LEU A 106 6.61 -2.44 -14.18
C LEU A 106 5.71 -3.33 -13.31
N ALA A 107 4.55 -2.84 -12.90
CA ALA A 107 3.65 -3.55 -11.98
C ALA A 107 2.29 -3.86 -12.62
N ASP A 108 1.47 -4.63 -11.90
CA ASP A 108 0.13 -5.01 -12.34
C ASP A 108 -0.96 -4.12 -11.72
N GLY A 109 -0.57 -3.28 -10.75
CA GLY A 109 -1.46 -2.32 -10.13
C GLY A 109 -0.78 -1.41 -9.11
N LEU A 110 -1.57 -0.49 -8.61
CA LEU A 110 -1.18 0.53 -7.64
C LEU A 110 -2.04 0.39 -6.39
N ILE A 111 -1.41 0.53 -5.22
CA ILE A 111 -2.10 0.74 -3.94
C ILE A 111 -1.83 2.17 -3.51
N THR A 112 -2.88 2.93 -3.16
CA THR A 112 -2.75 4.28 -2.63
C THR A 112 -3.69 4.52 -1.46
N VAL A 113 -3.58 5.67 -0.83
CA VAL A 113 -4.47 6.12 0.26
C VAL A 113 -5.40 7.21 -0.24
N GLY A 114 -6.46 7.50 0.52
CA GLY A 114 -7.39 8.58 0.21
C GLY A 114 -6.68 9.92 0.02
N ALA A 115 -7.06 10.62 -1.02
CA ALA A 115 -6.51 11.93 -1.40
C ALA A 115 -7.58 12.74 -2.16
N PRO A 116 -7.40 14.07 -2.33
CA PRO A 116 -8.29 14.86 -3.17
C PRO A 116 -8.41 14.28 -4.58
N GLU A 117 -9.62 14.36 -5.17
CA GLU A 117 -9.99 13.77 -6.45
C GLU A 117 -8.99 14.08 -7.58
N GLN A 118 -8.66 15.35 -7.77
CA GLN A 118 -7.67 15.78 -8.78
C GLN A 118 -6.32 15.07 -8.64
N LYS A 119 -5.88 14.78 -7.41
CA LYS A 119 -4.63 14.05 -7.17
C LYS A 119 -4.77 12.59 -7.55
N ILE A 120 -5.90 11.97 -7.26
CA ILE A 120 -6.20 10.57 -7.63
C ILE A 120 -6.24 10.43 -9.15
N GLU A 121 -6.98 11.31 -9.84
CA GLU A 121 -7.03 11.34 -11.31
C GLU A 121 -5.64 11.47 -11.96
N MET A 122 -4.83 12.38 -11.44
CA MET A 122 -3.45 12.55 -11.91
C MET A 122 -2.62 11.28 -11.71
N ILE A 123 -2.74 10.60 -10.56
CA ILE A 123 -2.04 9.34 -10.28
C ILE A 123 -2.50 8.25 -11.25
N PHE A 124 -3.80 8.12 -11.48
CA PHE A 124 -4.38 7.15 -12.42
C PHE A 124 -3.86 7.37 -13.85
N GLU A 125 -3.88 8.63 -14.31
CA GLU A 125 -3.39 8.93 -15.65
C GLU A 125 -1.88 8.66 -15.79
N LYS A 126 -1.08 8.95 -14.76
CA LYS A 126 0.34 8.60 -14.76
C LYS A 126 0.59 7.09 -14.82
N CYS A 127 -0.20 6.28 -14.12
CA CYS A 127 -0.12 4.82 -14.26
C CYS A 127 -0.48 4.37 -15.68
N ARG A 128 -1.58 4.87 -16.23
CA ARG A 128 -2.01 4.55 -17.61
C ARG A 128 -1.00 4.97 -18.66
N GLU A 129 -0.37 6.14 -18.48
CA GLU A 129 0.76 6.59 -19.32
C GLU A 129 1.91 5.58 -19.27
N GLY A 130 2.31 5.14 -18.06
CA GLY A 130 3.34 4.12 -17.89
C GLY A 130 3.01 2.79 -18.56
N CYS A 131 1.75 2.31 -18.44
CA CYS A 131 1.29 1.11 -19.11
C CYS A 131 1.44 1.22 -20.63
N ARG A 132 0.98 2.34 -21.21
CA ARG A 132 1.10 2.58 -22.67
C ARG A 132 2.56 2.60 -23.14
N GLU A 133 3.45 3.25 -22.41
CA GLU A 133 4.89 3.29 -22.72
C GLU A 133 5.55 1.91 -22.65
N ALA A 134 5.10 1.05 -21.74
CA ALA A 134 5.57 -0.33 -21.65
C ALA A 134 4.89 -1.31 -22.63
N GLY A 135 3.93 -0.83 -23.42
CA GLY A 135 3.16 -1.68 -24.34
C GLY A 135 2.16 -2.61 -23.65
N SER A 136 1.81 -2.35 -22.40
CA SER A 136 0.80 -3.09 -21.65
C SER A 136 -0.57 -2.41 -21.73
N ASP A 137 -1.64 -3.20 -21.58
CA ASP A 137 -3.01 -2.70 -21.63
C ASP A 137 -3.40 -2.00 -20.31
N PRO A 138 -3.66 -0.66 -20.33
CA PRO A 138 -4.07 0.06 -19.12
C PRO A 138 -5.38 -0.45 -18.51
N ALA A 139 -6.26 -1.11 -19.28
CA ALA A 139 -7.52 -1.65 -18.77
C ALA A 139 -7.32 -2.85 -17.84
N ARG A 140 -6.18 -3.49 -17.91
CA ARG A 140 -5.81 -4.62 -17.03
C ARG A 140 -5.11 -4.18 -15.75
N PHE A 141 -4.68 -2.93 -15.66
CA PHE A 141 -3.99 -2.37 -14.51
C PHE A 141 -4.99 -2.10 -13.38
N ARG A 142 -4.67 -2.54 -12.15
CA ARG A 142 -5.57 -2.44 -11.00
C ARG A 142 -5.26 -1.25 -10.10
N PHE A 143 -6.31 -0.55 -9.68
CA PHE A 143 -6.24 0.55 -8.73
C PHE A 143 -6.88 0.13 -7.42
N ILE A 144 -6.10 0.13 -6.35
CA ILE A 144 -6.52 -0.30 -5.02
C ILE A 144 -6.39 0.87 -4.05
N LEU A 145 -7.45 1.13 -3.30
CA LEU A 145 -7.46 2.10 -2.22
C LEU A 145 -7.31 1.41 -0.88
N GLN A 146 -6.41 1.89 -0.03
CA GLN A 146 -6.45 1.66 1.40
C GLN A 146 -7.12 2.88 2.06
N LEU A 147 -8.31 2.66 2.61
CA LEU A 147 -9.11 3.71 3.24
C LEU A 147 -9.08 3.53 4.76
N HIS A 148 -8.50 4.50 5.46
CA HIS A 148 -8.57 4.57 6.92
C HIS A 148 -9.88 5.25 7.34
N LEU A 149 -10.57 4.66 8.28
CA LEU A 149 -11.80 5.19 8.88
C LEU A 149 -11.86 4.85 10.37
N SER A 150 -12.69 5.55 11.09
CA SER A 150 -13.04 5.20 12.46
C SER A 150 -14.56 5.14 12.60
N TRP A 151 -15.06 3.95 12.90
CA TRP A 151 -16.46 3.71 13.24
C TRP A 151 -16.58 3.17 14.67
N ALA A 152 -17.59 3.63 15.38
CA ALA A 152 -18.03 3.07 16.67
C ALA A 152 -19.55 3.33 16.82
N GLU A 153 -20.16 2.88 17.92
CA GLU A 153 -21.61 3.09 18.15
C GLU A 153 -21.99 4.56 18.35
N THR A 154 -21.02 5.39 18.78
CA THR A 154 -21.20 6.84 18.93
C THR A 154 -20.05 7.60 18.26
N ASP A 155 -20.32 8.84 17.82
CA ASP A 155 -19.29 9.70 17.21
C ASP A 155 -18.17 10.03 18.21
N GLU A 156 -18.49 10.17 19.49
CA GLU A 156 -17.50 10.42 20.54
C GLU A 156 -16.53 9.23 20.70
N GLU A 157 -17.05 8.02 20.62
CA GLU A 157 -16.22 6.82 20.69
C GLU A 157 -15.40 6.62 19.41
N ALA A 158 -15.99 6.86 18.25
CA ALA A 158 -15.28 6.83 16.98
C ALA A 158 -14.11 7.83 16.95
N LEU A 159 -14.33 9.05 17.47
CA LEU A 159 -13.28 10.05 17.59
C LEU A 159 -12.20 9.63 18.59
N ARG A 160 -12.59 9.12 19.76
CA ARG A 160 -11.64 8.60 20.75
C ARG A 160 -10.77 7.49 20.17
N ASN A 161 -11.36 6.54 19.45
CA ASN A 161 -10.62 5.48 18.78
C ASN A 161 -9.61 6.05 17.76
N ALA A 162 -9.98 7.05 16.98
CA ALA A 162 -9.07 7.71 16.04
C ALA A 162 -7.90 8.40 16.75
N MET A 163 -8.17 9.08 17.85
CA MET A 163 -7.16 9.80 18.64
C MET A 163 -6.19 8.85 19.36
N ASP A 164 -6.70 7.75 19.92
CA ASP A 164 -5.91 6.84 20.73
C ASP A 164 -5.15 5.80 19.89
N GLU A 165 -5.79 5.25 18.84
CA GLU A 165 -5.24 4.14 18.09
C GLU A 165 -4.56 4.58 16.77
N TRP A 166 -4.94 5.72 16.19
CA TRP A 166 -4.42 6.17 14.90
C TRP A 166 -4.15 7.68 14.81
N PRO A 167 -3.51 8.32 15.82
CA PRO A 167 -3.24 9.76 15.80
C PRO A 167 -2.41 10.19 14.59
N ASN A 168 -1.58 9.31 14.05
CA ASN A 168 -0.80 9.56 12.84
C ASN A 168 -1.67 9.86 11.60
N GLY A 169 -2.95 9.50 11.58
CA GLY A 169 -3.91 9.91 10.56
C GLY A 169 -4.12 11.44 10.51
N GLY A 170 -4.06 12.11 11.66
CA GLY A 170 -4.13 13.57 11.79
C GLY A 170 -2.82 14.32 11.49
N MET A 171 -1.67 13.66 11.49
CA MET A 171 -0.38 14.32 11.26
C MET A 171 -0.26 14.88 9.84
N LYS A 172 0.08 16.17 9.70
CA LYS A 172 0.10 16.93 8.43
C LYS A 172 1.49 17.03 7.78
N PHE A 173 2.43 16.18 8.14
CA PHE A 173 3.81 16.16 7.63
C PHE A 173 4.25 14.76 7.19
N PRO A 174 5.28 14.63 6.34
CA PRO A 174 5.85 13.35 5.94
C PRO A 174 6.40 12.58 7.14
N LYS A 175 6.04 11.30 7.27
CA LYS A 175 6.38 10.44 8.40
C LYS A 175 7.43 9.37 8.07
N GLN A 176 7.78 9.23 6.80
CA GLN A 176 8.61 8.12 6.29
C GLN A 176 10.04 8.09 6.87
N ASP A 177 10.53 9.24 7.36
CA ASP A 177 11.91 9.36 7.85
C ASP A 177 12.00 9.47 9.38
N ILE A 178 10.87 9.37 10.10
CA ILE A 178 10.86 9.29 11.58
C ILE A 178 11.39 7.91 11.97
N ARG A 179 12.44 7.91 12.81
CA ARG A 179 13.10 6.67 13.27
C ARG A 179 12.72 6.29 14.69
N SER A 180 12.57 7.28 15.56
CA SER A 180 12.38 7.09 16.99
C SER A 180 10.89 6.85 17.30
N PRO A 181 10.50 5.71 17.88
CA PRO A 181 9.16 5.51 18.40
C PRO A 181 8.78 6.58 19.43
N PHE A 182 9.73 6.99 20.27
CA PHE A 182 9.52 8.06 21.25
C PHE A 182 9.15 9.39 20.58
N ASP A 183 9.90 9.81 19.55
CA ASP A 183 9.60 11.04 18.81
C ASP A 183 8.23 10.95 18.12
N PHE A 184 7.93 9.80 17.54
CA PHE A 184 6.62 9.54 16.93
C PHE A 184 5.49 9.70 17.94
N GLU A 185 5.63 9.13 19.14
CA GLU A 185 4.66 9.27 20.23
C GLU A 185 4.51 10.72 20.71
N GLN A 186 5.63 11.50 20.82
CA GLN A 186 5.53 12.91 21.19
C GLN A 186 4.79 13.73 20.13
N MET A 187 5.05 13.45 18.84
CA MET A 187 4.33 14.09 17.74
C MET A 187 2.84 13.71 17.73
N ALA A 188 2.51 12.45 18.05
CA ALA A 188 1.13 11.98 18.15
C ALA A 188 0.30 12.75 19.19
N LYS A 189 0.92 13.14 20.30
CA LYS A 189 0.26 13.94 21.37
C LYS A 189 -0.12 15.37 20.94
N LEU A 190 0.42 15.85 19.83
CA LEU A 190 0.11 17.18 19.29
C LEU A 190 -1.11 17.17 18.37
N VAL A 191 -1.60 16.00 17.97
CA VAL A 191 -2.76 15.83 17.09
C VAL A 191 -4.03 16.22 17.83
N ARG A 192 -4.89 16.95 17.16
CA ARG A 192 -6.19 17.41 17.67
C ARG A 192 -7.32 16.81 16.81
N PRO A 193 -8.57 16.76 17.34
CA PRO A 193 -9.72 16.27 16.59
C PRO A 193 -9.88 16.89 15.20
N GLU A 194 -9.69 18.21 15.09
CA GLU A 194 -9.82 18.94 13.83
C GLU A 194 -8.77 18.58 12.78
N ASP A 195 -7.66 17.94 13.16
CA ASP A 195 -6.61 17.52 12.23
C ASP A 195 -7.02 16.33 11.35
N PHE A 196 -8.05 15.60 11.73
CA PHE A 196 -8.64 14.52 10.94
C PHE A 196 -9.58 15.00 9.83
N THR A 197 -10.05 16.25 9.91
CA THR A 197 -10.99 16.80 8.93
C THR A 197 -10.47 16.69 7.50
N GLY A 198 -11.26 16.06 6.61
CA GLY A 198 -10.90 15.81 5.21
C GLY A 198 -9.79 14.78 4.98
N ARG A 199 -9.38 14.03 6.03
CA ARG A 199 -8.32 13.01 5.95
C ARG A 199 -8.81 11.61 6.29
N MET A 200 -9.72 11.50 7.23
CA MET A 200 -10.28 10.24 7.67
C MET A 200 -11.73 10.47 8.07
N LEU A 201 -12.63 9.63 7.59
CA LEU A 201 -14.02 9.65 8.02
C LEU A 201 -14.11 9.03 9.43
N ILE A 202 -14.63 9.83 10.37
CA ILE A 202 -14.90 9.44 11.75
C ILE A 202 -16.38 9.64 11.95
N SER A 203 -17.14 8.56 12.11
CA SER A 203 -18.58 8.63 12.26
C SER A 203 -19.16 7.33 12.81
N SER A 204 -20.26 7.43 13.54
CA SER A 204 -21.09 6.30 13.96
C SER A 204 -22.14 5.91 12.89
N ASP A 205 -22.35 6.75 11.87
CA ASP A 205 -23.33 6.52 10.79
C ASP A 205 -22.75 5.60 9.69
N PRO A 206 -23.20 4.32 9.57
CA PRO A 206 -22.73 3.41 8.51
C PRO A 206 -23.02 3.95 7.10
N GLU A 207 -24.10 4.70 6.92
CA GLU A 207 -24.46 5.29 5.63
C GLU A 207 -23.46 6.37 5.18
N ALA A 208 -22.86 7.11 6.13
CA ALA A 208 -21.79 8.06 5.82
C ALA A 208 -20.55 7.32 5.28
N HIS A 209 -20.21 6.18 5.90
CA HIS A 209 -19.10 5.34 5.43
C HIS A 209 -19.40 4.73 4.05
N ARG A 210 -20.61 4.23 3.83
CA ARG A 210 -21.04 3.69 2.53
C ARG A 210 -20.93 4.72 1.42
N ARG A 211 -21.38 5.95 1.66
CA ARG A 211 -21.27 7.06 0.69
C ARG A 211 -19.81 7.40 0.35
N GLU A 212 -18.94 7.44 1.34
CA GLU A 212 -17.51 7.73 1.13
C GLU A 212 -16.81 6.62 0.34
N ILE A 213 -17.11 5.34 0.64
CA ILE A 213 -16.60 4.19 -0.10
C ILE A 213 -17.08 4.23 -1.56
N GLN A 214 -18.39 4.44 -1.76
CA GLN A 214 -18.99 4.52 -3.11
C GLN A 214 -18.34 5.63 -3.95
N LYS A 215 -18.09 6.79 -3.36
CA LYS A 215 -17.39 7.89 -4.04
C LYS A 215 -16.03 7.43 -4.61
N PHE A 216 -15.24 6.67 -3.85
CA PHE A 216 -13.96 6.16 -4.35
C PHE A 216 -14.13 5.09 -5.43
N LEU A 217 -15.13 4.23 -5.32
CA LEU A 217 -15.45 3.26 -6.37
C LEU A 217 -15.87 3.98 -7.66
N ASP A 218 -16.67 5.03 -7.56
CA ASP A 218 -17.10 5.85 -8.71
C ASP A 218 -15.93 6.59 -9.38
N MET A 219 -14.86 6.90 -8.63
CA MET A 219 -13.62 7.45 -9.17
C MET A 219 -12.79 6.43 -9.97
N GLY A 220 -13.13 5.14 -9.91
CA GLY A 220 -12.50 4.08 -10.70
C GLY A 220 -11.49 3.21 -9.94
N PHE A 221 -11.57 3.15 -8.61
CA PHE A 221 -10.86 2.12 -7.87
C PHE A 221 -11.53 0.75 -8.08
N ASP A 222 -10.73 -0.27 -8.37
CA ASP A 222 -11.20 -1.65 -8.51
C ASP A 222 -11.53 -2.29 -7.16
N GLN A 223 -10.84 -1.89 -6.10
CA GLN A 223 -10.97 -2.43 -4.74
C GLN A 223 -10.71 -1.35 -3.70
N VAL A 224 -11.46 -1.40 -2.61
CA VAL A 224 -11.25 -0.56 -1.43
C VAL A 224 -11.02 -1.45 -0.21
N TYR A 225 -9.82 -1.39 0.36
CA TYR A 225 -9.48 -2.05 1.61
C TYR A 225 -9.75 -1.11 2.77
N LEU A 226 -10.69 -1.48 3.61
CA LEU A 226 -11.10 -0.70 4.77
C LEU A 226 -10.21 -1.04 5.97
N HIS A 227 -9.68 0.00 6.61
CA HIS A 227 -8.98 -0.08 7.86
C HIS A 227 -9.73 0.71 8.92
N ASN A 228 -10.60 0.03 9.70
CA ASN A 228 -11.17 0.63 10.90
C ASN A 228 -10.09 0.70 11.97
N VAL A 229 -9.79 1.89 12.45
CA VAL A 229 -8.66 2.10 13.37
C VAL A 229 -8.96 1.73 14.81
N GLY A 230 -10.24 1.62 15.19
CA GLY A 230 -10.68 1.21 16.54
C GLY A 230 -10.40 -0.25 16.86
N ARG A 231 -10.39 -0.60 18.14
CA ARG A 231 -10.22 -2.00 18.60
C ARG A 231 -11.50 -2.84 18.51
N ASN A 232 -12.63 -2.23 18.21
CA ASN A 232 -13.96 -2.83 18.09
C ASN A 232 -14.16 -3.63 16.79
N GLN A 233 -13.14 -4.35 16.32
CA GLN A 233 -13.10 -5.00 15.01
C GLN A 233 -14.25 -5.99 14.77
N ALA A 234 -14.59 -6.82 15.74
CA ALA A 234 -15.66 -7.81 15.59
C ALA A 234 -17.02 -7.14 15.31
N GLN A 235 -17.34 -6.11 16.08
CA GLN A 235 -18.57 -5.35 15.95
C GLN A 235 -18.61 -4.57 14.64
N TRP A 236 -17.49 -3.92 14.30
CA TRP A 236 -17.36 -3.22 13.02
C TRP A 236 -17.56 -4.15 11.82
N ILE A 237 -16.94 -5.34 11.80
CA ILE A 237 -17.11 -6.32 10.72
C ILE A 237 -18.57 -6.76 10.59
N GLU A 238 -19.25 -6.97 11.71
CA GLU A 238 -20.66 -7.35 11.71
C GLU A 238 -21.57 -6.26 11.13
N VAL A 239 -21.38 -5.00 11.56
CA VAL A 239 -22.19 -3.87 11.08
C VAL A 239 -21.89 -3.58 9.62
N PHE A 240 -20.62 -3.47 9.22
CA PHE A 240 -20.24 -3.17 7.85
C PHE A 240 -20.61 -4.29 6.88
N GLY A 241 -20.56 -5.54 7.30
CA GLY A 241 -21.01 -6.68 6.48
C GLY A 241 -22.50 -6.70 6.18
N ARG A 242 -23.33 -5.97 6.95
CA ARG A 242 -24.77 -5.88 6.75
C ARG A 242 -25.22 -4.56 6.10
N GLU A 243 -24.56 -3.45 6.40
CA GLU A 243 -25.07 -2.11 6.15
C GLU A 243 -24.21 -1.29 5.17
N VAL A 244 -22.96 -1.67 4.97
CA VAL A 244 -22.00 -1.00 4.10
C VAL A 244 -21.57 -1.88 2.93
#